data_246ef265fcfb08a912c0dc19fd173e55
#
_entry.id   246ef265fcfb08a912c0dc19fd173e55
#
_cell.length_a   1.000
_cell.length_b   1.000
_cell.length_c   1.000
_cell.angle_alpha   90.00
_cell.angle_beta   90.00
_cell.angle_gamma   90.00
#
_symmetry.space_group_name_H-M   'P 1'
#
loop_
_entity.id
_entity.type
_entity.pdbx_description
1 polymer ?
#
loop_
_entity_poly.entity_id
_entity_poly.type
_entity_poly.pdbx_seq_one_letter_code
_entity_poly.pdbx_strand_id
1 'polypeptide(L)'
;MKQKSSQMRFAPWPVVQAALALALSGLLLARPQAAAQGFAAGLKLCGGLLPALFPLFVVCGLLGPLAPALGWPLRPLMRLCGIRSPRAPAVLVLGWCGGYAVCAQQIAALRKTGELPPRDAALLLLLGCCSGPGFVVGCIGGQLFGSVALGLLLYGLQLAANLAAAA
;
A
#
# COMPACT_ATOMS: atom_id res chain seq x y z
N MET A 1 1.75 -27.33 41.63
CA MET A 1 2.34 -26.39 40.64
C MET A 1 3.20 -27.18 39.69
N LYS A 2 2.70 -27.50 38.46
CA LYS A 2 3.46 -28.16 37.42
C LYS A 2 3.89 -27.10 36.39
N GLN A 3 5.16 -26.77 36.42
CA GLN A 3 5.82 -25.88 35.50
C GLN A 3 5.90 -26.59 34.14
N LYS A 4 5.06 -26.16 33.21
CA LYS A 4 5.03 -26.67 31.83
C LYS A 4 6.22 -26.04 31.10
N SER A 5 7.33 -26.77 31.03
CA SER A 5 8.47 -26.41 30.16
C SER A 5 7.99 -26.35 28.72
N SER A 6 7.77 -25.15 28.21
CA SER A 6 7.52 -24.93 26.79
C SER A 6 8.82 -25.24 26.05
N GLN A 7 8.89 -26.39 25.42
CA GLN A 7 9.90 -26.71 24.41
C GLN A 7 9.77 -25.65 23.31
N MET A 8 10.71 -24.72 23.25
CA MET A 8 10.91 -23.85 22.12
C MET A 8 11.22 -24.74 20.90
N ARG A 9 10.21 -25.02 20.11
CA ARG A 9 10.41 -25.51 18.75
C ARG A 9 11.18 -24.40 18.03
N PHE A 10 12.47 -24.62 17.79
CA PHE A 10 13.30 -23.79 16.94
C PHE A 10 12.68 -23.83 15.53
N ALA A 11 11.79 -22.89 15.24
CA ALA A 11 11.37 -22.65 13.88
C ALA A 11 12.63 -22.24 13.10
N PRO A 12 12.91 -22.80 11.93
CA PRO A 12 14.13 -22.46 11.15
C PRO A 12 14.15 -20.99 10.71
N TRP A 13 12.99 -20.33 10.76
CA TRP A 13 12.79 -18.96 10.31
C TRP A 13 13.67 -17.90 11.00
N PRO A 14 13.78 -17.82 12.35
CA PRO A 14 14.65 -16.83 12.99
C PRO A 14 16.14 -17.07 12.72
N VAL A 15 16.55 -18.32 12.53
CA VAL A 15 17.94 -18.65 12.18
C VAL A 15 18.26 -18.17 10.75
N VAL A 16 17.35 -18.38 9.81
CA VAL A 16 17.48 -17.89 8.43
C VAL A 16 17.52 -16.36 8.40
N GLN A 17 16.67 -15.69 9.18
CA GLN A 17 16.67 -14.22 9.29
C GLN A 17 17.99 -13.72 9.88
N ALA A 18 18.51 -14.35 10.93
CA ALA A 18 19.78 -13.96 11.54
C ALA A 18 20.95 -14.16 10.57
N ALA A 19 20.98 -15.28 9.85
CA ALA A 19 22.00 -15.57 8.82
C ALA A 19 21.96 -14.56 7.68
N LEU A 20 20.76 -14.20 7.18
CA LEU A 20 20.58 -13.16 6.16
C LEU A 20 21.03 -11.79 6.66
N ALA A 21 20.69 -11.42 7.89
CA ALA A 21 21.08 -10.15 8.47
C ALA A 21 22.61 -10.04 8.62
N LEU A 22 23.26 -11.12 9.08
CA LEU A 22 24.71 -11.19 9.19
C LEU A 22 25.40 -11.14 7.81
N ALA A 23 24.87 -11.85 6.82
CA ALA A 23 25.39 -11.84 5.45
C ALA A 23 25.27 -10.43 4.82
N LEU A 24 24.13 -9.76 4.97
CA LEU A 24 23.93 -8.40 4.51
C LEU A 24 24.86 -7.42 5.22
N SER A 25 25.00 -7.53 6.55
CA SER A 25 25.93 -6.69 7.31
C SER A 25 27.37 -6.88 6.89
N GLY A 26 27.79 -8.13 6.67
CA GLY A 26 29.12 -8.45 6.16
C GLY A 26 29.36 -7.87 4.75
N LEU A 27 28.36 -7.96 3.87
CA LEU A 27 28.45 -7.40 2.51
C LEU A 27 28.56 -5.85 2.53
N LEU A 28 27.80 -5.19 3.41
CA LEU A 28 27.86 -3.74 3.57
C LEU A 28 29.22 -3.27 4.11
N LEU A 29 29.78 -4.03 5.07
CA LEU A 29 31.12 -3.74 5.62
C LEU A 29 32.24 -4.04 4.62
N ALA A 30 32.07 -5.05 3.76
CA ALA A 30 33.05 -5.39 2.74
C ALA A 30 33.13 -4.35 1.60
N ARG A 31 32.02 -3.63 1.34
CA ARG A 31 31.95 -2.60 0.28
C ARG A 31 31.25 -1.32 0.73
N PRO A 32 31.84 -0.59 1.70
CA PRO A 32 31.18 0.58 2.30
C PRO A 32 30.93 1.71 1.31
N GLN A 33 31.80 1.89 0.33
CA GLN A 33 31.64 2.93 -0.71
C GLN A 33 30.44 2.63 -1.63
N ALA A 34 30.26 1.39 -2.06
CA ALA A 34 29.13 1.00 -2.87
C ALA A 34 27.80 1.14 -2.09
N ALA A 35 27.81 0.80 -0.80
CA ALA A 35 26.66 0.98 0.10
C ALA A 35 26.30 2.47 0.26
N ALA A 36 27.30 3.34 0.48
CA ALA A 36 27.08 4.78 0.60
C ALA A 36 26.56 5.40 -0.70
N GLN A 37 27.11 5.00 -1.85
CA GLN A 37 26.62 5.46 -3.16
C GLN A 37 25.20 5.01 -3.43
N GLY A 38 24.86 3.76 -3.14
CA GLY A 38 23.50 3.22 -3.25
C GLY A 38 22.52 3.98 -2.36
N PHE A 39 22.90 4.25 -1.11
CA PHE A 39 22.10 5.04 -0.18
C PHE A 39 21.88 6.47 -0.67
N ALA A 40 22.94 7.14 -1.14
CA ALA A 40 22.85 8.50 -1.68
C ALA A 40 21.96 8.56 -2.93
N ALA A 41 22.07 7.57 -3.82
CA ALA A 41 21.20 7.45 -4.98
C ALA A 41 19.73 7.24 -4.57
N GLY A 42 19.47 6.38 -3.59
CA GLY A 42 18.14 6.16 -3.02
C GLY A 42 17.55 7.43 -2.40
N LEU A 43 18.33 8.19 -1.63
CA LEU A 43 17.92 9.47 -1.07
C LEU A 43 17.57 10.50 -2.15
N LYS A 44 18.37 10.58 -3.21
CA LYS A 44 18.10 11.46 -4.35
C LYS A 44 16.78 11.10 -5.04
N LEU A 45 16.52 9.81 -5.25
CA LEU A 45 15.23 9.33 -5.79
C LEU A 45 14.06 9.69 -4.87
N CYS A 46 14.18 9.44 -3.57
CA CYS A 46 13.15 9.81 -2.59
C CYS A 46 12.90 11.32 -2.58
N GLY A 47 13.96 12.14 -2.63
CA GLY A 47 13.85 13.59 -2.70
C GLY A 47 13.12 14.08 -3.95
N GLY A 48 13.26 13.40 -5.08
CA GLY A 48 12.50 13.67 -6.31
C GLY A 48 11.04 13.22 -6.26
N LEU A 49 10.76 12.13 -5.55
CA LEU A 49 9.41 11.57 -5.42
C LEU A 49 8.53 12.38 -4.46
N LEU A 50 9.08 12.90 -3.37
CA LEU A 50 8.34 13.65 -2.36
C LEU A 50 7.57 14.84 -2.93
N PRO A 51 8.16 15.76 -3.71
CA PRO A 51 7.43 16.87 -4.32
C PRO A 51 6.34 16.43 -5.28
N ALA A 52 6.53 15.30 -5.98
CA ALA A 52 5.55 14.77 -6.92
C ALA A 52 4.34 14.12 -6.21
N LEU A 53 4.56 13.46 -5.06
CA LEU A 53 3.51 12.76 -4.32
C LEU A 53 2.79 13.66 -3.32
N PHE A 54 3.47 14.67 -2.77
CA PHE A 54 2.94 15.55 -1.72
C PHE A 54 1.62 16.23 -2.11
N PRO A 55 1.51 16.87 -3.30
CA PRO A 55 0.24 17.49 -3.73
C PRO A 55 -0.92 16.50 -3.76
N LEU A 56 -0.65 15.26 -4.19
CA LEU A 56 -1.67 14.21 -4.24
C LEU A 56 -2.14 13.80 -2.83
N PHE A 57 -1.24 13.70 -1.85
CA PHE A 57 -1.62 13.44 -0.47
C PHE A 57 -2.47 14.57 0.13
N VAL A 58 -2.12 15.82 -0.19
CA VAL A 58 -2.93 16.99 0.23
C VAL A 58 -4.33 16.92 -0.38
N VAL A 59 -4.43 16.65 -1.69
CA VAL A 59 -5.72 16.48 -2.38
C VAL A 59 -6.53 15.34 -1.77
N CYS A 60 -5.91 14.19 -1.49
CA CYS A 60 -6.59 13.06 -0.83
C CYS A 60 -7.08 13.43 0.57
N GLY A 61 -6.31 14.22 1.33
CA GLY A 61 -6.74 14.74 2.62
C GLY A 61 -7.97 15.66 2.51
N LEU A 62 -8.00 16.54 1.52
CA LEU A 62 -9.14 17.41 1.24
C LEU A 62 -10.37 16.66 0.71
N LEU A 63 -10.16 15.55 -0.01
CA LEU A 63 -11.24 14.68 -0.49
C LEU A 63 -11.86 13.81 0.62
N GLY A 64 -11.19 13.66 1.75
CA GLY A 64 -11.66 12.83 2.87
C GLY A 64 -13.11 13.11 3.28
N PRO A 65 -13.50 14.38 3.56
CA PRO A 65 -14.89 14.73 3.88
C PRO A 65 -15.88 14.50 2.74
N LEU A 66 -15.43 14.57 1.48
CA LEU A 66 -16.25 14.40 0.27
C LEU A 66 -16.32 12.93 -0.18
N ALA A 67 -15.47 12.05 0.35
CA ALA A 67 -15.37 10.66 -0.05
C ALA A 67 -16.69 9.87 0.04
N PRO A 68 -17.58 10.08 1.02
CA PRO A 68 -18.90 9.43 1.05
C PRO A 68 -19.77 9.76 -0.16
N ALA A 69 -19.72 11.01 -0.65
CA ALA A 69 -20.45 11.42 -1.85
C ALA A 69 -19.82 10.86 -3.13
N LEU A 70 -18.48 10.92 -3.23
CA LEU A 70 -17.71 10.39 -4.36
C LEU A 70 -17.80 8.85 -4.46
N GLY A 71 -17.98 8.16 -3.35
CA GLY A 71 -18.12 6.70 -3.30
C GLY A 71 -19.47 6.18 -3.80
N TRP A 72 -20.47 7.04 -4.02
CA TRP A 72 -21.81 6.61 -4.43
C TRP A 72 -21.83 5.69 -5.68
N PRO A 73 -21.12 5.98 -6.78
CA PRO A 73 -21.11 5.12 -7.97
C PRO A 73 -20.45 3.74 -7.73
N LEU A 74 -19.65 3.59 -6.67
CA LEU A 74 -18.98 2.33 -6.34
C LEU A 74 -19.82 1.40 -5.44
N ARG A 75 -20.99 1.85 -4.98
CA ARG A 75 -21.89 1.05 -4.16
C ARG A 75 -22.30 -0.29 -4.81
N PRO A 76 -22.66 -0.35 -6.13
CA PRO A 76 -22.99 -1.62 -6.76
C PRO A 76 -21.79 -2.60 -6.76
N LEU A 77 -20.58 -2.10 -6.97
CA LEU A 77 -19.36 -2.90 -6.89
C LEU A 77 -19.14 -3.47 -5.48
N MET A 78 -19.37 -2.67 -4.43
CA MET A 78 -19.26 -3.13 -3.05
C MET A 78 -20.26 -4.23 -2.74
N ARG A 79 -21.49 -4.11 -3.24
CA ARG A 79 -22.53 -5.14 -3.09
C ARG A 79 -22.15 -6.44 -3.80
N LEU A 80 -21.58 -6.34 -4.99
CA LEU A 80 -21.11 -7.51 -5.77
C LEU A 80 -20.00 -8.26 -4.99
N CYS A 81 -19.08 -7.54 -4.37
CA CYS A 81 -18.03 -8.12 -3.52
C CYS A 81 -18.53 -8.54 -2.12
N GLY A 82 -19.81 -8.37 -1.82
CA GLY A 82 -20.43 -8.74 -0.54
C GLY A 82 -20.03 -7.85 0.63
N ILE A 83 -19.49 -6.65 0.37
CA ILE A 83 -19.13 -5.67 1.39
C ILE A 83 -20.37 -4.86 1.80
N ARG A 84 -20.68 -4.87 3.09
CA ARG A 84 -21.91 -4.26 3.63
C ARG A 84 -21.70 -2.91 4.29
N SER A 85 -20.45 -2.53 4.59
CA SER A 85 -20.16 -1.27 5.26
C SER A 85 -20.54 -0.07 4.38
N PRO A 86 -21.32 0.89 4.88
CA PRO A 86 -21.74 2.07 4.11
C PRO A 86 -20.57 3.01 3.79
N ARG A 87 -19.45 2.92 4.54
CA ARG A 87 -18.24 3.72 4.34
C ARG A 87 -17.23 3.06 3.40
N ALA A 88 -17.42 1.79 3.05
CA ALA A 88 -16.52 1.06 2.16
C ALA A 88 -16.24 1.76 0.82
N PRO A 89 -17.24 2.32 0.11
CA PRO A 89 -17.00 3.02 -1.16
C PRO A 89 -16.08 4.23 -0.99
N ALA A 90 -16.22 4.97 0.10
CA ALA A 90 -15.37 6.12 0.41
C ALA A 90 -13.90 5.71 0.63
N VAL A 91 -13.70 4.63 1.38
CA VAL A 91 -12.35 4.07 1.63
C VAL A 91 -11.70 3.64 0.32
N LEU A 92 -12.47 3.02 -0.58
CA LEU A 92 -11.97 2.58 -1.88
C LEU A 92 -11.53 3.75 -2.76
N VAL A 93 -12.34 4.81 -2.86
CA VAL A 93 -11.98 6.03 -3.60
C VAL A 93 -10.69 6.64 -3.05
N LEU A 94 -10.61 6.80 -1.72
CA LEU A 94 -9.42 7.34 -1.09
C LEU A 94 -8.20 6.44 -1.26
N GLY A 95 -8.39 5.11 -1.24
CA GLY A 95 -7.33 4.14 -1.50
C GLY A 95 -6.81 4.21 -2.92
N TRP A 96 -7.70 4.29 -3.89
CA TRP A 96 -7.32 4.44 -5.31
C TRP A 96 -6.60 5.75 -5.58
N CYS A 97 -7.03 6.86 -4.99
CA CYS A 97 -6.38 8.15 -5.16
C CYS A 97 -5.08 8.27 -4.36
N GLY A 98 -5.10 7.88 -3.09
CA GLY A 98 -4.00 8.09 -2.14
C GLY A 98 -3.03 6.92 -2.01
N GLY A 99 -3.37 5.77 -2.59
CA GLY A 99 -2.53 4.56 -2.55
C GLY A 99 -2.60 3.79 -1.22
N TYR A 100 -1.65 2.87 -1.03
CA TYR A 100 -1.60 1.92 0.10
C TYR A 100 -1.74 2.57 1.47
N ALA A 101 -0.99 3.64 1.72
CA ALA A 101 -0.92 4.26 3.03
C ALA A 101 -2.27 4.84 3.45
N VAL A 102 -2.93 5.56 2.54
CA VAL A 102 -4.24 6.18 2.79
C VAL A 102 -5.31 5.10 2.97
N CYS A 103 -5.32 4.09 2.12
CA CYS A 103 -6.26 2.98 2.22
C CYS A 103 -6.12 2.24 3.56
N ALA A 104 -4.92 1.84 3.93
CA ALA A 104 -4.65 1.14 5.19
C ALA A 104 -5.00 1.98 6.42
N GLN A 105 -4.69 3.28 6.40
CA GLN A 105 -5.02 4.21 7.47
C GLN A 105 -6.52 4.36 7.68
N GLN A 106 -7.29 4.51 6.60
CA GLN A 106 -8.75 4.62 6.66
C GLN A 106 -9.39 3.32 7.17
N ILE A 107 -8.94 2.17 6.68
CA ILE A 107 -9.40 0.87 7.15
C ILE A 107 -9.09 0.68 8.64
N ALA A 108 -7.87 1.03 9.08
CA ALA A 108 -7.47 0.92 10.48
C ALA A 108 -8.32 1.85 11.39
N ALA A 109 -8.63 3.06 10.94
CA ALA A 109 -9.49 4.00 11.66
C ALA A 109 -10.91 3.43 11.84
N LEU A 110 -11.53 2.94 10.76
CA LEU A 110 -12.88 2.36 10.80
C LEU A 110 -12.94 1.04 11.58
N ARG A 111 -11.84 0.28 11.62
CA ARG A 111 -11.72 -0.90 12.46
C ARG A 111 -11.69 -0.56 13.95
N LYS A 112 -10.98 0.50 14.33
CA LYS A 112 -10.91 0.97 15.72
C LYS A 112 -12.27 1.46 16.24
N THR A 113 -13.09 2.06 15.38
CA THR A 113 -14.45 2.51 15.72
C THR A 113 -15.50 1.39 15.69
N GLY A 114 -15.12 0.19 15.25
CA GLY A 114 -16.06 -0.94 15.11
C GLY A 114 -16.99 -0.86 13.90
N GLU A 115 -16.83 0.14 13.03
CA GLU A 115 -17.71 0.36 11.87
C GLU A 115 -17.39 -0.56 10.67
N LEU A 116 -16.24 -1.24 10.71
CA LEU A 116 -15.80 -2.11 9.63
C LEU A 116 -15.52 -3.54 10.16
N PRO A 117 -16.31 -4.55 9.74
CA PRO A 117 -16.04 -5.94 10.10
C PRO A 117 -14.70 -6.44 9.56
N PRO A 118 -14.06 -7.46 10.19
CA PRO A 118 -12.77 -8.00 9.74
C PRO A 118 -12.78 -8.48 8.30
N ARG A 119 -13.87 -9.11 7.86
CA ARG A 119 -14.04 -9.60 6.49
C ARG A 119 -14.05 -8.45 5.49
N ASP A 120 -14.86 -7.42 5.74
CA ASP A 120 -14.97 -6.26 4.87
C ASP A 120 -13.65 -5.49 4.80
N ALA A 121 -12.91 -5.43 5.92
CA ALA A 121 -11.58 -4.84 5.96
C ALA A 121 -10.58 -5.58 5.07
N ALA A 122 -10.57 -6.91 5.09
CA ALA A 122 -9.70 -7.73 4.25
C ALA A 122 -10.02 -7.54 2.75
N LEU A 123 -11.31 -7.55 2.38
CA LEU A 123 -11.74 -7.31 1.01
C LEU A 123 -11.40 -5.88 0.53
N LEU A 124 -11.56 -4.88 1.40
CA LEU A 124 -11.18 -3.51 1.08
C LEU A 124 -9.67 -3.33 0.92
N LEU A 125 -8.87 -4.09 1.68
CA LEU A 125 -7.42 -4.12 1.47
C LEU A 125 -7.07 -4.70 0.11
N LEU A 126 -7.69 -5.79 -0.31
CA LEU A 126 -7.49 -6.38 -1.64
C LEU A 126 -7.89 -5.42 -2.76
N LEU A 127 -9.04 -4.77 -2.64
CA LEU A 127 -9.57 -3.86 -3.66
C LEU A 127 -8.87 -2.52 -3.71
N GLY A 128 -8.51 -1.96 -2.54
CA GLY A 128 -8.09 -0.58 -2.39
C GLY A 128 -6.59 -0.38 -2.19
N CYS A 129 -5.84 -1.42 -1.80
CA CYS A 129 -4.38 -1.32 -1.67
C CYS A 129 -3.71 -1.40 -3.04
N CYS A 130 -3.55 -0.24 -3.65
CA CYS A 130 -2.85 -0.07 -4.91
C CYS A 130 -1.85 1.09 -4.81
N SER A 131 -0.91 1.15 -5.73
CA SER A 131 -0.07 2.34 -5.89
C SER A 131 -0.92 3.51 -6.35
N GLY A 132 -0.77 4.67 -5.73
CA GLY A 132 -1.53 5.85 -6.14
C GLY A 132 -1.19 6.31 -7.57
N PRO A 133 -2.12 7.00 -8.26
CA PRO A 133 -1.93 7.45 -9.65
C PRO A 133 -0.74 8.40 -9.79
N GLY A 134 -0.44 9.22 -8.79
CA GLY A 134 0.74 10.09 -8.80
C GLY A 134 2.04 9.31 -8.94
N PHE A 135 2.16 8.15 -8.32
CA PHE A 135 3.33 7.29 -8.46
C PHE A 135 3.34 6.54 -9.79
N VAL A 136 2.25 5.85 -10.13
CA VAL A 136 2.23 5.00 -11.35
C VAL A 136 2.21 5.85 -12.62
N VAL A 137 1.38 6.88 -12.67
CA VAL A 137 1.24 7.71 -13.87
C VAL A 137 2.34 8.78 -13.93
N GLY A 138 2.59 9.46 -12.80
CA GLY A 138 3.57 10.55 -12.75
C GLY A 138 5.01 10.06 -12.77
N CYS A 139 5.37 9.18 -11.81
CA CYS A 139 6.77 8.74 -11.67
C CYS A 139 7.12 7.62 -12.65
N ILE A 140 6.34 6.53 -12.70
CA ILE A 140 6.66 5.40 -13.58
C ILE A 140 6.36 5.79 -15.04
N GLY A 141 5.14 6.20 -15.34
CA GLY A 141 4.75 6.55 -16.71
C GLY A 141 5.50 7.76 -17.25
N GLY A 142 5.43 8.90 -16.54
CA GLY A 142 5.98 10.17 -17.00
C GLY A 142 7.51 10.24 -16.91
N GLN A 143 8.10 9.91 -15.75
CA GLN A 143 9.53 10.10 -15.55
C GLN A 143 10.38 8.92 -16.04
N LEU A 144 9.93 7.67 -15.79
CA LEU A 144 10.73 6.49 -16.15
C LEU A 144 10.54 6.09 -17.62
N PHE A 145 9.29 6.05 -18.09
CA PHE A 145 8.96 5.65 -19.47
C PHE A 145 8.72 6.81 -20.44
N GLY A 146 8.68 8.04 -19.96
CA GLY A 146 8.41 9.22 -20.79
C GLY A 146 7.01 9.23 -21.42
N SER A 147 6.07 8.42 -20.92
CA SER A 147 4.73 8.25 -21.48
C SER A 147 3.66 8.17 -20.40
N VAL A 148 2.88 9.24 -20.28
CA VAL A 148 1.71 9.30 -19.38
C VAL A 148 0.67 8.25 -19.77
N ALA A 149 0.50 7.96 -21.05
CA ALA A 149 -0.43 6.95 -21.56
C ALA A 149 -0.08 5.55 -21.03
N LEU A 150 1.22 5.21 -21.03
CA LEU A 150 1.70 3.94 -20.47
C LEU A 150 1.44 3.87 -18.96
N GLY A 151 1.67 4.98 -18.25
CA GLY A 151 1.35 5.08 -16.82
C GLY A 151 -0.13 4.86 -16.52
N LEU A 152 -1.02 5.43 -17.32
CA LEU A 152 -2.47 5.22 -17.20
C LEU A 152 -2.85 3.77 -17.50
N LEU A 153 -2.26 3.16 -18.53
CA LEU A 153 -2.48 1.74 -18.82
C LEU A 153 -2.06 0.85 -17.65
N LEU A 154 -0.86 1.06 -17.11
CA LEU A 154 -0.36 0.30 -15.95
C LEU A 154 -1.26 0.47 -14.73
N TYR A 155 -1.71 1.69 -14.48
CA TYR A 155 -2.63 1.96 -13.39
C TYR A 155 -3.98 1.26 -13.58
N GLY A 156 -4.54 1.30 -14.78
CA GLY A 156 -5.77 0.58 -15.13
C GLY A 156 -5.63 -0.93 -14.98
N LEU A 157 -4.51 -1.51 -15.42
CA LEU A 157 -4.21 -2.94 -15.24
C LEU A 157 -4.10 -3.32 -13.76
N GLN A 158 -3.48 -2.48 -12.94
CA GLN A 158 -3.39 -2.71 -11.49
C GLN A 158 -4.78 -2.74 -10.84
N LEU A 159 -5.64 -1.78 -11.18
CA LEU A 159 -7.02 -1.76 -10.67
C LEU A 159 -7.82 -2.98 -11.13
N ALA A 160 -7.67 -3.38 -12.39
CA ALA A 160 -8.33 -4.58 -12.92
C ALA A 160 -7.84 -5.85 -12.21
N ALA A 161 -6.55 -5.98 -11.94
CA ALA A 161 -5.99 -7.10 -11.20
C ALA A 161 -6.52 -7.16 -9.76
N ASN A 162 -6.62 -6.02 -9.06
CA ASN A 162 -7.20 -5.96 -7.72
C ASN A 162 -8.67 -6.36 -7.71
N LEU A 163 -9.44 -5.94 -8.72
CA LEU A 163 -10.85 -6.33 -8.88
C LEU A 163 -10.98 -7.84 -9.14
N ALA A 164 -10.14 -8.40 -10.00
CA ALA A 164 -10.13 -9.84 -10.30
C ALA A 164 -9.73 -10.68 -9.06
N ALA A 165 -8.83 -10.17 -8.22
CA ALA A 165 -8.42 -10.87 -7.00
C ALA A 165 -9.50 -10.86 -5.90
N ALA A 166 -10.46 -9.92 -5.96
CA ALA A 166 -11.52 -9.77 -4.96
C ALA A 166 -12.87 -10.41 -5.40
N ALA A 167 -12.97 -10.83 -6.66
CA ALA A 167 -14.16 -11.49 -7.22
C ALA A 167 -14.14 -12.99 -6.93
#